data_2f788fcf2bb4079661d0ca638cda77ca
#
_entry.id   2f788fcf2bb4079661d0ca638cda77ca
#
_cell.length_a   1.000
_cell.length_b   1.000
_cell.length_c   1.000
_cell.angle_alpha   90.00
_cell.angle_beta   90.00
_cell.angle_gamma   90.00
#
_symmetry.space_group_name_H-M   'P 1'
#
loop_
_entity.id
_entity.type
_entity.pdbx_description
1 polymer ?
#
loop_
_entity_poly.entity_id
_entity_poly.type
_entity_poly.pdbx_seq_one_letter_code
_entity_poly.pdbx_strand_id
1 'polypeptide(L)'
;GYYPSVFSVLKKAIPQAKTAFYYNWAELINPYNCQYLDEISFLEKDAYIENYEKAFNFLVENRKSPTLVFLYSVHTDHAGHKHKWMSPEYIKSIEEADVEIGKFLEKMKRDGLYKDTHFMFLTDHGGIEYGHGGVSTNEMIVPWGITGPGIRKGFKITEPNNTVNTAATILRLFDVEKPLPWTGEVLSSIFK
;
A
#
# COMPACT_ATOMS: atom_id res chain seq x y z
N GLY A 1 -17.82 -16.56 4.73
CA GLY A 1 -16.36 -16.72 4.82
C GLY A 1 -15.65 -15.57 4.12
N TYR A 2 -14.40 -15.33 4.50
CA TYR A 2 -13.59 -14.28 3.91
C TYR A 2 -13.06 -14.69 2.53
N TYR A 3 -13.00 -13.76 1.61
CA TYR A 3 -12.21 -13.91 0.39
C TYR A 3 -10.73 -14.09 0.76
N PRO A 4 -9.94 -14.90 0.04
CA PRO A 4 -8.51 -15.02 0.32
C PRO A 4 -7.83 -13.68 0.02
N SER A 5 -7.29 -13.05 1.06
CA SER A 5 -6.48 -11.84 0.94
C SER A 5 -5.04 -12.17 0.55
N VAL A 6 -4.28 -11.17 0.08
CA VAL A 6 -2.85 -11.32 -0.19
C VAL A 6 -2.10 -11.84 1.04
N PHE A 7 -2.48 -11.41 2.25
CA PHE A 7 -1.90 -11.89 3.51
C PHE A 7 -2.17 -13.37 3.74
N SER A 8 -3.42 -13.82 3.52
CA SER A 8 -3.77 -15.24 3.71
C SER A 8 -3.07 -16.15 2.70
N VAL A 9 -2.93 -15.71 1.46
CA VAL A 9 -2.23 -16.47 0.41
C VAL A 9 -0.74 -16.54 0.74
N LEU A 10 -0.12 -15.41 1.09
CA LEU A 10 1.28 -15.34 1.48
C LEU A 10 1.59 -16.23 2.69
N LYS A 11 0.82 -16.12 3.77
CA LYS A 11 1.03 -16.92 4.99
C LYS A 11 0.86 -18.41 4.78
N LYS A 12 -0.04 -18.83 3.88
CA LYS A 12 -0.21 -20.24 3.52
C LYS A 12 0.96 -20.79 2.71
N ALA A 13 1.51 -19.97 1.82
CA ALA A 13 2.65 -20.35 0.99
C ALA A 13 3.99 -20.25 1.76
N ILE A 14 4.13 -19.24 2.60
CA ILE A 14 5.33 -18.95 3.39
C ILE A 14 4.91 -18.76 4.86
N PRO A 15 4.75 -19.83 5.66
CA PRO A 15 4.23 -19.73 7.03
C PRO A 15 5.05 -18.82 7.96
N GLN A 16 6.35 -18.70 7.73
CA GLN A 16 7.25 -17.81 8.49
C GLN A 16 7.20 -16.34 8.05
N ALA A 17 6.50 -16.01 6.95
CA ALA A 17 6.33 -14.61 6.55
C ALA A 17 5.65 -13.80 7.66
N LYS A 18 6.07 -12.56 7.81
CA LYS A 18 5.51 -11.60 8.77
C LYS A 18 4.60 -10.62 8.05
N THR A 19 3.46 -10.31 8.65
CA THR A 19 2.44 -9.49 8.01
C THR A 19 1.89 -8.47 8.99
N ALA A 20 1.77 -7.22 8.55
CA ALA A 20 1.23 -6.15 9.38
C ALA A 20 0.27 -5.25 8.59
N PHE A 21 -0.72 -4.70 9.29
CA PHE A 21 -1.77 -3.86 8.72
C PHE A 21 -1.97 -2.62 9.60
N TYR A 22 -1.61 -1.46 9.08
CA TYR A 22 -1.71 -0.17 9.76
C TYR A 22 -2.67 0.74 9.02
N TYR A 23 -3.67 1.28 9.70
CA TYR A 23 -4.74 2.00 9.02
C TYR A 23 -5.41 3.06 9.91
N ASN A 24 -6.14 3.99 9.26
CA ASN A 24 -6.83 5.11 9.89
C ASN A 24 -8.32 5.18 9.56
N TRP A 25 -8.83 4.29 8.71
CA TRP A 25 -10.25 4.14 8.41
C TRP A 25 -10.75 2.82 8.97
N ALA A 26 -11.65 2.88 9.97
CA ALA A 26 -12.03 1.72 10.79
C ALA A 26 -12.58 0.54 9.99
N GLU A 27 -13.38 0.81 8.96
CA GLU A 27 -14.04 -0.21 8.14
C GLU A 27 -13.09 -0.96 7.20
N LEU A 28 -11.89 -0.45 6.97
CA LEU A 28 -10.93 -1.04 6.03
C LEU A 28 -10.51 -2.46 6.41
N ILE A 29 -10.52 -2.81 7.69
CA ILE A 29 -10.15 -4.14 8.17
C ILE A 29 -11.25 -5.20 7.97
N ASN A 30 -12.51 -4.80 7.80
CA ASN A 30 -13.66 -5.71 7.79
C ASN A 30 -13.58 -6.85 6.75
N PRO A 31 -13.05 -6.65 5.52
CA PRO A 31 -12.91 -7.73 4.54
C PRO A 31 -11.80 -8.74 4.87
N TYR A 32 -10.94 -8.46 5.85
CA TYR A 32 -9.74 -9.25 6.11
C TYR A 32 -9.93 -10.22 7.27
N ASN A 33 -9.40 -11.43 7.10
CA ASN A 33 -9.29 -12.37 8.20
C ASN A 33 -8.01 -12.08 9.00
N CYS A 34 -8.17 -11.50 10.18
CA CYS A 34 -7.08 -11.03 11.03
C CYS A 34 -6.15 -12.15 11.53
N GLN A 35 -6.55 -13.43 11.45
CA GLN A 35 -5.66 -14.54 11.81
C GLN A 35 -4.38 -14.64 10.95
N TYR A 36 -4.37 -13.99 9.79
CA TYR A 36 -3.22 -13.93 8.88
C TYR A 36 -2.40 -12.64 9.04
N LEU A 37 -2.62 -11.88 10.10
CA LEU A 37 -1.88 -10.66 10.43
C LEU A 37 -1.16 -10.85 11.77
N ASP A 38 0.16 -10.61 11.77
CA ASP A 38 0.96 -10.68 13.00
C ASP A 38 0.84 -9.40 13.83
N GLU A 39 0.64 -8.24 13.15
CA GLU A 39 0.38 -6.97 13.80
C GLU A 39 -0.74 -6.19 13.09
N ILE A 40 -1.57 -5.53 13.89
CA ILE A 40 -2.67 -4.68 13.42
C ILE A 40 -2.67 -3.41 14.27
N SER A 41 -2.70 -2.24 13.64
CA SER A 41 -2.86 -0.97 14.34
C SER A 41 -3.87 -0.08 13.63
N PHE A 42 -4.98 0.16 14.31
CA PHE A 42 -5.94 1.19 13.96
C PHE A 42 -5.69 2.44 14.80
N LEU A 43 -5.55 3.58 14.16
CA LEU A 43 -5.41 4.87 14.84
C LEU A 43 -6.40 5.87 14.26
N GLU A 44 -7.16 6.52 15.12
CA GLU A 44 -8.13 7.55 14.76
C GLU A 44 -7.45 8.90 14.41
N LYS A 45 -8.26 9.85 13.95
CA LYS A 45 -7.89 11.27 13.78
C LYS A 45 -6.67 11.49 12.88
N ASP A 46 -6.58 10.75 11.80
CA ASP A 46 -5.49 10.88 10.83
C ASP A 46 -4.08 10.69 11.43
N ALA A 47 -3.95 9.87 12.48
CA ALA A 47 -2.67 9.62 13.14
C ALA A 47 -1.76 8.66 12.34
N TYR A 48 -1.64 8.88 11.02
CA TYR A 48 -0.88 8.00 10.12
C TYR A 48 0.63 8.04 10.39
N ILE A 49 1.15 9.14 10.89
CA ILE A 49 2.59 9.28 11.23
C ILE A 49 2.98 8.28 12.32
N GLU A 50 2.14 8.10 13.33
CA GLU A 50 2.39 7.10 14.38
C GLU A 50 2.35 5.67 13.81
N ASN A 51 1.46 5.39 12.86
CA ASN A 51 1.45 4.10 12.16
C ASN A 51 2.72 3.88 11.33
N TYR A 52 3.32 4.92 10.77
CA TYR A 52 4.62 4.81 10.08
C TYR A 52 5.74 4.42 11.04
N GLU A 53 5.75 4.98 12.27
CA GLU A 53 6.72 4.60 13.30
C GLU A 53 6.54 3.13 13.73
N LYS A 54 5.31 2.68 13.94
CA LYS A 54 5.00 1.28 14.27
C LYS A 54 5.45 0.35 13.15
N ALA A 55 5.13 0.68 11.90
CA ALA A 55 5.53 -0.09 10.73
C ALA A 55 7.06 -0.20 10.61
N PHE A 56 7.78 0.90 10.85
CA PHE A 56 9.24 0.89 10.86
C PHE A 56 9.79 -0.07 11.92
N ASN A 57 9.29 0.01 13.16
CA ASN A 57 9.71 -0.88 14.25
C ASN A 57 9.44 -2.35 13.91
N PHE A 58 8.26 -2.66 13.39
CA PHE A 58 7.91 -4.01 12.94
C PHE A 58 8.87 -4.54 11.87
N LEU A 59 9.26 -3.71 10.90
CA LEU A 59 10.24 -4.08 9.87
C LEU A 59 11.63 -4.32 10.45
N VAL A 60 12.06 -3.51 11.42
CA VAL A 60 13.34 -3.69 12.12
C VAL A 60 13.37 -5.00 12.89
N GLU A 61 12.32 -5.30 13.65
CA GLU A 61 12.19 -6.54 14.43
C GLU A 61 12.17 -7.79 13.56
N ASN A 62 11.53 -7.70 12.39
CA ASN A 62 11.33 -8.83 11.48
C ASN A 62 12.29 -8.85 10.29
N ARG A 63 13.41 -8.11 10.33
CA ARG A 63 14.35 -7.91 9.20
C ARG A 63 14.94 -9.18 8.58
N LYS A 64 14.86 -10.32 9.28
CA LYS A 64 15.35 -11.63 8.81
C LYS A 64 14.26 -12.49 8.20
N SER A 65 13.03 -12.02 8.15
CA SER A 65 11.87 -12.74 7.64
C SER A 65 11.33 -12.08 6.38
N PRO A 66 10.76 -12.83 5.43
CA PRO A 66 9.91 -12.25 4.41
C PRO A 66 8.79 -11.47 5.08
N THR A 67 8.63 -10.19 4.76
CA THR A 67 7.70 -9.30 5.49
C THR A 67 6.83 -8.51 4.52
N LEU A 68 5.52 -8.50 4.75
CA LEU A 68 4.54 -7.68 4.03
C LEU A 68 3.88 -6.71 5.01
N VAL A 69 4.07 -5.41 4.78
CA VAL A 69 3.43 -4.34 5.54
C VAL A 69 2.48 -3.58 4.63
N PHE A 70 1.25 -3.41 5.08
CA PHE A 70 0.27 -2.52 4.46
C PHE A 70 0.08 -1.29 5.34
N LEU A 71 0.32 -0.11 4.75
CA LEU A 71 0.14 1.19 5.37
C LEU A 71 -0.95 1.94 4.62
N TYR A 72 -2.01 2.33 5.33
CA TYR A 72 -3.10 3.13 4.79
C TYR A 72 -3.24 4.44 5.56
N SER A 73 -3.37 5.53 4.82
CA SER A 73 -3.54 6.87 5.36
C SER A 73 -4.75 7.54 4.71
N VAL A 74 -5.75 7.88 5.50
CA VAL A 74 -7.04 8.45 5.02
C VAL A 74 -7.03 9.98 4.96
N HIS A 75 -6.03 10.66 5.52
CA HIS A 75 -6.08 12.11 5.74
C HIS A 75 -6.21 12.94 4.45
N THR A 76 -5.70 12.47 3.31
CA THR A 76 -5.86 13.14 2.02
C THR A 76 -7.31 13.07 1.53
N ASP A 77 -7.99 11.96 1.76
CA ASP A 77 -9.41 11.80 1.49
C ASP A 77 -10.26 12.73 2.35
N HIS A 78 -9.99 12.79 3.65
CA HIS A 78 -10.64 13.74 4.56
C HIS A 78 -10.44 15.20 4.12
N ALA A 79 -9.24 15.55 3.63
CA ALA A 79 -8.98 16.89 3.09
C ALA A 79 -9.81 17.15 1.82
N GLY A 80 -9.95 16.16 0.94
CA GLY A 80 -10.78 16.23 -0.25
C GLY A 80 -12.26 16.44 0.07
N HIS A 81 -12.81 15.66 0.97
CA HIS A 81 -14.19 15.82 1.43
C HIS A 81 -14.46 17.15 2.12
N LYS A 82 -13.51 17.66 2.87
CA LYS A 82 -13.67 18.91 3.64
C LYS A 82 -13.44 20.17 2.80
N HIS A 83 -12.44 20.15 1.92
CA HIS A 83 -11.94 21.34 1.24
C HIS A 83 -12.08 21.29 -0.29
N LYS A 84 -12.63 20.22 -0.83
CA LYS A 84 -12.72 19.90 -2.26
C LYS A 84 -11.43 19.30 -2.82
N TRP A 85 -11.57 18.29 -3.68
CA TRP A 85 -10.46 17.73 -4.45
C TRP A 85 -9.79 18.83 -5.29
N MET A 86 -8.48 18.80 -5.37
CA MET A 86 -7.62 19.79 -6.07
C MET A 86 -7.63 21.21 -5.47
N SER A 87 -8.23 21.42 -4.29
CA SER A 87 -8.05 22.68 -3.54
C SER A 87 -6.63 22.83 -3.01
N PRO A 88 -6.18 24.05 -2.67
CA PRO A 88 -4.87 24.25 -2.04
C PRO A 88 -4.68 23.40 -0.76
N GLU A 89 -5.71 23.25 0.05
CA GLU A 89 -5.69 22.45 1.28
C GLU A 89 -5.54 20.96 0.98
N TYR A 90 -6.23 20.46 -0.06
CA TYR A 90 -6.07 19.08 -0.51
C TYR A 90 -4.65 18.82 -1.03
N ILE A 91 -4.13 19.68 -1.88
CA ILE A 91 -2.75 19.58 -2.38
C ILE A 91 -1.75 19.59 -1.22
N LYS A 92 -1.95 20.49 -0.24
CA LYS A 92 -1.12 20.54 0.96
C LYS A 92 -1.13 19.24 1.74
N SER A 93 -2.28 18.58 1.87
CA SER A 93 -2.35 17.27 2.56
C SER A 93 -1.54 16.19 1.85
N ILE A 94 -1.46 16.23 0.51
CA ILE A 94 -0.60 15.34 -0.28
C ILE A 94 0.89 15.66 -0.04
N GLU A 95 1.27 16.94 -0.04
CA GLU A 95 2.64 17.38 0.25
C GLU A 95 3.08 16.96 1.65
N GLU A 96 2.19 17.06 2.65
CA GLU A 96 2.43 16.60 4.02
C GLU A 96 2.66 15.08 4.07
N ALA A 97 1.86 14.30 3.33
CA ALA A 97 2.05 12.85 3.21
C ALA A 97 3.39 12.51 2.56
N ASP A 98 3.76 13.18 1.47
CA ASP A 98 5.03 12.97 0.77
C ASP A 98 6.23 13.21 1.69
N VAL A 99 6.18 14.28 2.50
CA VAL A 99 7.21 14.57 3.51
C VAL A 99 7.36 13.43 4.51
N GLU A 100 6.26 12.89 5.03
CA GLU A 100 6.30 11.82 6.02
C GLU A 100 6.74 10.48 5.41
N ILE A 101 6.31 10.18 4.18
CA ILE A 101 6.83 9.05 3.40
C ILE A 101 8.34 9.20 3.19
N GLY A 102 8.80 10.40 2.83
CA GLY A 102 10.23 10.69 2.68
C GLY A 102 11.02 10.40 3.95
N LYS A 103 10.53 10.85 5.12
CA LYS A 103 11.15 10.57 6.43
C LYS A 103 11.21 9.06 6.72
N PHE A 104 10.13 8.33 6.43
CA PHE A 104 10.10 6.87 6.58
C PHE A 104 11.16 6.19 5.70
N LEU A 105 11.25 6.56 4.44
CA LEU A 105 12.25 6.01 3.51
C LEU A 105 13.69 6.33 3.96
N GLU A 106 13.95 7.51 4.49
CA GLU A 106 15.27 7.87 5.04
C GLU A 106 15.63 7.04 6.28
N LYS A 107 14.67 6.74 7.17
CA LYS A 107 14.87 5.79 8.27
C LYS A 107 15.23 4.40 7.74
N MET A 108 14.50 3.90 6.75
CA MET A 108 14.76 2.61 6.12
C MET A 108 16.16 2.55 5.50
N LYS A 109 16.64 3.63 4.89
CA LYS A 109 17.99 3.72 4.34
C LYS A 109 19.06 3.67 5.42
N ARG A 110 18.91 4.47 6.49
CA ARG A 110 19.86 4.50 7.62
C ARG A 110 20.02 3.14 8.27
N ASP A 111 18.95 2.40 8.44
CA ASP A 111 18.94 1.08 9.07
C ASP A 111 19.32 -0.06 8.10
N GLY A 112 19.60 0.25 6.83
CA GLY A 112 20.02 -0.71 5.82
C GLY A 112 18.88 -1.61 5.30
N LEU A 113 17.62 -1.31 5.63
CA LEU A 113 16.45 -2.09 5.20
C LEU A 113 16.02 -1.74 3.76
N TYR A 114 16.25 -0.49 3.33
CA TYR A 114 15.78 0.03 2.03
C TYR A 114 16.23 -0.81 0.84
N LYS A 115 17.49 -1.28 0.84
CA LYS A 115 18.10 -2.00 -0.29
C LYS A 115 17.44 -3.36 -0.57
N ASP A 116 16.80 -3.96 0.43
CA ASP A 116 16.18 -5.28 0.36
C ASP A 116 14.65 -5.20 0.41
N THR A 117 14.07 -3.99 0.23
CA THR A 117 12.64 -3.73 0.34
C THR A 117 12.06 -3.22 -0.98
N HIS A 118 10.90 -3.73 -1.36
CA HIS A 118 10.07 -3.15 -2.41
C HIS A 118 9.07 -2.19 -1.77
N PHE A 119 8.95 -0.99 -2.34
CA PHE A 119 7.95 0.01 -1.95
C PHE A 119 6.95 0.15 -3.07
N MET A 120 5.67 -0.05 -2.74
CA MET A 120 4.56 0.21 -3.65
C MET A 120 3.77 1.40 -3.13
N PHE A 121 3.38 2.27 -4.04
CA PHE A 121 2.53 3.42 -3.79
C PHE A 121 1.32 3.35 -4.70
N LEU A 122 0.14 3.49 -4.13
CA LEU A 122 -1.12 3.54 -4.87
C LEU A 122 -2.18 4.24 -4.03
N THR A 123 -3.25 4.66 -4.70
CA THR A 123 -4.48 5.10 -4.04
C THR A 123 -5.65 4.20 -4.50
N ASP A 124 -6.69 4.13 -3.69
CA ASP A 124 -7.91 3.38 -3.98
C ASP A 124 -8.79 4.08 -5.01
N HIS A 125 -8.91 5.39 -4.95
CA HIS A 125 -9.66 6.24 -5.88
C HIS A 125 -9.08 7.65 -5.97
N GLY A 126 -9.54 8.42 -6.94
CA GLY A 126 -9.42 9.86 -6.97
C GLY A 126 -10.68 10.52 -6.45
N GLY A 127 -10.97 11.76 -6.89
CA GLY A 127 -12.21 12.44 -6.47
C GLY A 127 -12.50 13.68 -7.29
N ILE A 128 -13.72 14.17 -7.14
CA ILE A 128 -14.21 15.38 -7.84
C ILE A 128 -15.07 16.20 -6.87
N GLU A 129 -14.93 17.52 -6.92
CA GLU A 129 -15.63 18.42 -5.99
C GLU A 129 -15.38 17.99 -4.53
N TYR A 130 -16.39 17.57 -3.80
CA TYR A 130 -16.31 17.15 -2.39
C TYR A 130 -16.56 15.64 -2.20
N GLY A 131 -16.49 14.84 -3.26
CA GLY A 131 -16.83 13.42 -3.19
C GLY A 131 -16.10 12.55 -4.19
N HIS A 132 -16.44 11.27 -4.16
CA HIS A 132 -15.94 10.23 -5.05
C HIS A 132 -16.99 9.11 -5.17
N GLY A 133 -16.69 8.08 -5.97
CA GLY A 133 -17.57 6.91 -6.18
C GLY A 133 -18.30 6.92 -7.51
N GLY A 134 -18.04 7.92 -8.34
CA GLY A 134 -18.48 7.96 -9.73
C GLY A 134 -17.51 7.24 -10.68
N VAL A 135 -17.71 7.48 -11.98
CA VAL A 135 -16.94 6.85 -13.07
C VAL A 135 -16.17 7.86 -13.92
N SER A 136 -15.97 9.06 -13.40
CA SER A 136 -15.16 10.06 -14.09
C SER A 136 -13.67 9.69 -14.09
N THR A 137 -12.91 10.21 -15.04
CA THR A 137 -11.47 9.99 -15.11
C THR A 137 -10.76 10.49 -13.84
N ASN A 138 -11.27 11.57 -13.23
CA ASN A 138 -10.71 12.13 -11.98
C ASN A 138 -10.89 11.22 -10.77
N GLU A 139 -11.88 10.33 -10.80
CA GLU A 139 -12.17 9.36 -9.74
C GLU A 139 -11.50 8.01 -10.00
N MET A 140 -11.45 7.58 -11.27
CA MET A 140 -11.02 6.24 -11.67
C MET A 140 -9.52 6.13 -11.99
N ILE A 141 -8.88 7.22 -12.44
CA ILE A 141 -7.45 7.18 -12.77
C ILE A 141 -6.65 7.56 -11.54
N VAL A 142 -5.89 6.60 -11.04
CA VAL A 142 -5.10 6.73 -9.81
C VAL A 142 -3.61 6.47 -10.05
N PRO A 143 -2.71 7.08 -9.28
CA PRO A 143 -1.30 6.77 -9.34
C PRO A 143 -1.03 5.35 -8.84
N TRP A 144 -0.10 4.68 -9.50
CA TRP A 144 0.45 3.41 -9.08
C TRP A 144 1.95 3.38 -9.37
N GLY A 145 2.74 3.01 -8.41
CA GLY A 145 4.18 2.96 -8.57
C GLY A 145 4.85 1.90 -7.69
N ILE A 146 6.03 1.45 -8.14
CA ILE A 146 6.85 0.52 -7.39
C ILE A 146 8.32 0.84 -7.56
N THR A 147 9.10 0.64 -6.51
CA THR A 147 10.57 0.65 -6.54
C THR A 147 11.12 -0.47 -5.67
N GLY A 148 12.34 -0.93 -5.96
CA GLY A 148 13.02 -1.95 -5.18
C GLY A 148 13.98 -2.82 -6.00
N PRO A 149 14.55 -3.86 -5.39
CA PRO A 149 15.42 -4.81 -6.08
C PRO A 149 14.73 -5.45 -7.29
N GLY A 150 15.45 -5.57 -8.42
CA GLY A 150 14.89 -6.19 -9.62
C GLY A 150 13.85 -5.35 -10.38
N ILE A 151 13.44 -4.18 -9.87
CA ILE A 151 12.51 -3.28 -10.55
C ILE A 151 13.25 -2.33 -11.48
N ARG A 152 12.68 -2.07 -12.65
CA ARG A 152 13.22 -1.13 -13.65
C ARG A 152 13.09 0.32 -13.14
N LYS A 153 14.23 1.00 -13.04
CA LYS A 153 14.25 2.41 -12.57
C LYS A 153 13.80 3.35 -13.68
N GLY A 154 13.00 4.37 -13.33
CA GLY A 154 12.52 5.38 -14.26
C GLY A 154 11.62 4.83 -15.38
N PHE A 155 11.12 3.61 -15.23
CA PHE A 155 10.22 2.99 -16.20
C PHE A 155 8.82 3.54 -16.06
N LYS A 156 8.23 3.97 -17.18
CA LYS A 156 6.83 4.35 -17.24
C LYS A 156 6.01 3.16 -17.75
N ILE A 157 5.05 2.72 -16.94
CA ILE A 157 4.10 1.67 -17.32
C ILE A 157 3.20 2.22 -18.42
N THR A 158 3.14 1.54 -19.55
CA THR A 158 2.35 1.93 -20.72
C THR A 158 1.23 0.95 -21.05
N GLU A 159 1.33 -0.28 -20.55
CA GLU A 159 0.25 -1.24 -20.63
C GLU A 159 -0.91 -0.90 -19.69
N PRO A 160 -2.13 -1.33 -20.00
CA PRO A 160 -3.27 -1.15 -19.10
C PRO A 160 -2.96 -1.75 -17.72
N ASN A 161 -3.11 -0.94 -16.68
CA ASN A 161 -2.95 -1.37 -15.30
C ASN A 161 -4.23 -1.10 -14.51
N ASN A 162 -4.54 -1.98 -13.58
CA ASN A 162 -5.69 -1.86 -12.69
C ASN A 162 -5.25 -2.18 -11.26
N THR A 163 -5.91 -1.60 -10.27
CA THR A 163 -5.62 -1.83 -8.84
C THR A 163 -5.71 -3.30 -8.44
N VAL A 164 -6.54 -4.12 -9.13
CA VAL A 164 -6.62 -5.58 -8.90
C VAL A 164 -5.30 -6.30 -9.20
N ASN A 165 -4.40 -5.71 -10.02
CA ASN A 165 -3.10 -6.28 -10.34
C ASN A 165 -2.10 -6.18 -9.15
N THR A 166 -2.39 -5.32 -8.19
CA THR A 166 -1.50 -5.06 -7.05
C THR A 166 -1.24 -6.32 -6.23
N ALA A 167 -2.28 -7.04 -5.85
CA ALA A 167 -2.14 -8.24 -5.02
C ALA A 167 -1.38 -9.36 -5.76
N ALA A 168 -1.63 -9.55 -7.06
CA ALA A 168 -0.91 -10.51 -7.90
C ALA A 168 0.58 -10.13 -8.02
N THR A 169 0.86 -8.84 -8.20
CA THR A 169 2.23 -8.33 -8.27
C THR A 169 2.98 -8.49 -6.93
N ILE A 170 2.31 -8.25 -5.80
CA ILE A 170 2.88 -8.50 -4.46
C ILE A 170 3.26 -9.98 -4.31
N LEU A 171 2.35 -10.91 -4.62
CA LEU A 171 2.66 -12.34 -4.51
C LEU A 171 3.86 -12.73 -5.39
N ARG A 172 3.96 -12.18 -6.60
CA ARG A 172 5.12 -12.42 -7.50
C ARG A 172 6.45 -11.96 -6.87
N LEU A 173 6.46 -10.86 -6.08
CA LEU A 173 7.68 -10.42 -5.37
C LEU A 173 8.14 -11.42 -4.30
N PHE A 174 7.25 -12.27 -3.81
CA PHE A 174 7.54 -13.35 -2.87
C PHE A 174 7.70 -14.73 -3.55
N ASP A 175 7.73 -14.80 -4.88
CA ASP A 175 7.69 -16.05 -5.64
C ASP A 175 6.50 -16.96 -5.31
N VAL A 176 5.36 -16.36 -4.98
CA VAL A 176 4.09 -17.05 -4.68
C VAL A 176 3.13 -16.88 -5.85
N GLU A 177 2.54 -17.96 -6.31
CA GLU A 177 1.52 -17.94 -7.37
C GLU A 177 0.20 -17.36 -6.85
N LYS A 178 -0.45 -16.54 -7.69
CA LYS A 178 -1.78 -16.03 -7.37
C LYS A 178 -2.83 -17.14 -7.44
N PRO A 179 -3.88 -17.10 -6.62
CA PRO A 179 -4.99 -18.05 -6.74
C PRO A 179 -5.67 -17.96 -8.12
N LEU A 180 -6.05 -19.10 -8.69
CA LEU A 180 -6.71 -19.17 -10.00
C LEU A 180 -7.93 -18.25 -10.15
N PRO A 181 -8.80 -18.06 -9.15
CA PRO A 181 -9.96 -17.16 -9.28
C PRO A 181 -9.61 -15.67 -9.34
N TRP A 182 -8.37 -15.28 -9.07
CA TRP A 182 -7.99 -13.87 -9.12
C TRP A 182 -7.82 -13.40 -10.56
N THR A 183 -8.54 -12.34 -10.93
CA THR A 183 -8.48 -11.72 -12.27
C THR A 183 -7.29 -10.77 -12.44
N GLY A 184 -6.70 -10.31 -11.32
CA GLY A 184 -5.49 -9.47 -11.37
C GLY A 184 -4.31 -10.21 -11.98
N GLU A 185 -3.53 -9.50 -12.80
CA GLU A 185 -2.34 -10.03 -13.46
C GLU A 185 -1.07 -9.34 -12.95
N VAL A 186 0.04 -10.05 -13.03
CA VAL A 186 1.35 -9.48 -12.66
C VAL A 186 1.78 -8.49 -13.74
N LEU A 187 2.17 -7.29 -13.34
CA LEU A 187 2.79 -6.31 -14.24
C LEU A 187 4.21 -6.74 -14.58
N SER A 188 4.37 -7.61 -15.57
CA SER A 188 5.66 -8.21 -15.89
C SER A 188 6.65 -7.21 -16.48
N SER A 189 6.19 -6.13 -17.12
CA SER A 189 7.04 -5.10 -17.72
C SER A 189 7.88 -4.30 -16.72
N ILE A 190 7.50 -4.27 -15.44
CA ILE A 190 8.23 -3.53 -14.40
C ILE A 190 9.52 -4.24 -13.96
N PHE A 191 9.65 -5.53 -14.20
CA PHE A 191 10.83 -6.30 -13.82
C PHE A 191 11.97 -6.15 -14.84
N LYS A 192 13.23 -6.31 -14.34
CA LYS A 192 14.46 -6.29 -15.17
C LYS A 192 14.62 -7.59 -15.93
#